data_d940fca03172041320dd37448f663584
#
_entry.id   d940fca03172041320dd37448f663584
#
_cell.length_a   1.000
_cell.length_b   1.000
_cell.length_c   1.000
_cell.angle_alpha   90.00
_cell.angle_beta   90.00
_cell.angle_gamma   90.00
#
_symmetry.space_group_name_H-M   'P 1'
#
loop_
_entity.id
_entity.type
_entity.pdbx_description
1 polymer ?
#
loop_
_entity_poly.entity_id
_entity_poly.type
_entity_poly.pdbx_seq_one_letter_code
_entity_poly.pdbx_strand_id
1 'polypeptide(L)'
;MNYRKFMADPERDCAVIAHRGIWRDAPENSLLAIQRAIDEGHDVVEIDVRRSADGQFFLCHDDTLERMTGIDRAVETMTAAELTALPLRNRDGGTDNGLTDERVASLADVFDLTRDRILIHLDIKDRTLIPEIIAFAQSQDIDQQVDVWHTLASTDDLDWVGTNVMAHNVPFIAKTRLNAANGLEQLDLVLALKPLICEIYFDRLEDVAAQAHRFHDAGIALWVNTLDDVSSAGFTDTAARIDPDAVWGRLLDAGISAIQTDEAMALRIYLSGRRTNR
;
A
#
# COMPACT_ATOMS: atom_id res chain seq x y z
N MET A 1 -9.53 -8.04 -12.27
CA MET A 1 -9.85 -8.10 -10.80
C MET A 1 -10.63 -6.85 -10.37
N ASN A 2 -11.28 -6.85 -9.19
CA ASN A 2 -12.02 -5.69 -8.70
C ASN A 2 -11.82 -5.53 -7.18
N TYR A 3 -11.23 -4.44 -6.78
CA TYR A 3 -10.85 -4.15 -5.40
C TYR A 3 -12.04 -4.15 -4.44
N ARG A 4 -13.16 -3.51 -4.84
CA ARG A 4 -14.37 -3.44 -4.00
C ARG A 4 -14.97 -4.82 -3.75
N LYS A 5 -15.01 -5.68 -4.78
CA LYS A 5 -15.51 -7.07 -4.64
C LYS A 5 -14.60 -7.89 -3.72
N PHE A 6 -13.29 -7.72 -3.85
CA PHE A 6 -12.32 -8.40 -3.00
C PHE A 6 -12.46 -7.97 -1.53
N MET A 7 -12.54 -6.67 -1.26
CA MET A 7 -12.68 -6.18 0.11
C MET A 7 -14.03 -6.50 0.75
N ALA A 8 -15.08 -6.68 -0.04
CA ALA A 8 -16.42 -7.04 0.45
C ALA A 8 -16.64 -8.55 0.63
N ASP A 9 -15.64 -9.40 0.31
CA ASP A 9 -15.76 -10.85 0.45
C ASP A 9 -15.81 -11.25 1.94
N PRO A 10 -16.92 -11.83 2.44
CA PRO A 10 -17.07 -12.22 3.86
C PRO A 10 -16.17 -13.41 4.24
N GLU A 11 -15.70 -14.20 3.26
CA GLU A 11 -14.78 -15.33 3.50
C GLU A 11 -13.31 -14.89 3.63
N ARG A 12 -13.02 -13.61 3.39
CA ARG A 12 -11.68 -13.05 3.53
C ARG A 12 -11.39 -12.72 4.99
N ASP A 13 -10.41 -13.39 5.61
CA ASP A 13 -9.98 -13.08 6.97
C ASP A 13 -9.17 -11.78 7.04
N CYS A 14 -8.14 -11.66 6.20
CA CYS A 14 -7.25 -10.51 6.16
C CYS A 14 -6.64 -10.39 4.76
N ALA A 15 -6.60 -9.18 4.21
CA ALA A 15 -5.82 -8.88 3.02
C ALA A 15 -4.33 -8.79 3.38
N VAL A 16 -3.49 -9.47 2.60
CA VAL A 16 -2.02 -9.40 2.73
C VAL A 16 -1.47 -8.50 1.65
N ILE A 17 -0.85 -7.40 2.07
CA ILE A 17 -0.25 -6.42 1.19
C ILE A 17 1.26 -6.57 1.20
N ALA A 18 1.83 -6.93 0.05
CA ALA A 18 3.26 -7.03 -0.15
C ALA A 18 3.85 -5.63 -0.40
N HIS A 19 4.61 -5.10 0.56
CA HIS A 19 5.25 -3.78 0.49
C HIS A 19 6.35 -3.77 -0.57
N ARG A 20 6.21 -2.93 -1.60
CA ARG A 20 7.12 -2.81 -2.76
C ARG A 20 7.36 -4.12 -3.52
N GLY A 21 6.42 -5.08 -3.42
CA GLY A 21 6.55 -6.44 -3.94
C GLY A 21 7.30 -7.40 -3.01
N ILE A 22 7.77 -8.53 -3.54
CA ILE A 22 8.60 -9.51 -2.80
C ILE A 22 10.06 -9.32 -3.21
N TRP A 23 10.77 -8.54 -2.41
CA TRP A 23 12.09 -8.01 -2.75
C TRP A 23 13.27 -8.70 -2.04
N ARG A 24 13.08 -9.85 -1.36
CA ARG A 24 14.17 -10.57 -0.66
C ARG A 24 15.37 -10.88 -1.56
N ASP A 25 15.13 -11.23 -2.82
CA ASP A 25 16.14 -11.53 -3.84
C ASP A 25 15.87 -10.80 -5.17
N ALA A 26 15.11 -9.71 -5.12
CA ALA A 26 14.79 -8.84 -6.24
C ALA A 26 14.90 -7.38 -5.78
N PRO A 27 15.11 -6.40 -6.66
CA PRO A 27 14.98 -5.00 -6.27
C PRO A 27 13.55 -4.68 -5.81
N GLU A 28 13.39 -3.91 -4.74
CA GLU A 28 12.10 -3.33 -4.37
C GLU A 28 11.53 -2.49 -5.52
N ASN A 29 10.21 -2.37 -5.64
CA ASN A 29 9.56 -1.59 -6.71
C ASN A 29 9.99 -2.01 -8.13
N SER A 30 10.42 -3.28 -8.33
CA SER A 30 10.76 -3.83 -9.65
C SER A 30 9.66 -4.73 -10.20
N LEU A 31 9.66 -4.92 -11.53
CA LEU A 31 8.74 -5.88 -12.16
C LEU A 31 8.95 -7.31 -11.62
N LEU A 32 10.18 -7.69 -11.30
CA LEU A 32 10.51 -8.99 -10.71
C LEU A 32 9.91 -9.15 -9.31
N ALA A 33 10.01 -8.13 -8.44
CA ALA A 33 9.43 -8.18 -7.09
C ALA A 33 7.89 -8.27 -7.15
N ILE A 34 7.27 -7.55 -8.08
CA ILE A 34 5.82 -7.60 -8.32
C ILE A 34 5.42 -8.97 -8.88
N GLN A 35 6.16 -9.52 -9.86
CA GLN A 35 5.89 -10.85 -10.40
C GLN A 35 5.94 -11.92 -9.30
N ARG A 36 6.90 -11.83 -8.38
CA ARG A 36 6.99 -12.73 -7.22
C ARG A 36 5.79 -12.62 -6.28
N ALA A 37 5.30 -11.41 -6.03
CA ALA A 37 4.07 -11.21 -5.25
C ALA A 37 2.86 -11.90 -5.89
N ILE A 38 2.79 -11.87 -7.22
CA ILE A 38 1.76 -12.60 -7.99
C ILE A 38 1.96 -14.11 -7.87
N ASP A 39 3.17 -14.62 -8.08
CA ASP A 39 3.48 -16.06 -8.09
C ASP A 39 3.27 -16.69 -6.70
N GLU A 40 3.54 -15.95 -5.63
CA GLU A 40 3.28 -16.34 -4.25
C GLU A 40 1.78 -16.19 -3.86
N GLY A 41 0.95 -15.62 -4.75
CA GLY A 41 -0.49 -15.49 -4.58
C GLY A 41 -0.89 -14.45 -3.52
N HIS A 42 -0.12 -13.37 -3.37
CA HIS A 42 -0.50 -12.26 -2.49
C HIS A 42 -1.71 -11.51 -3.05
N ASP A 43 -2.45 -10.84 -2.15
CA ASP A 43 -3.74 -10.22 -2.50
C ASP A 43 -3.54 -8.85 -3.16
N VAL A 44 -2.62 -8.07 -2.60
CA VAL A 44 -2.30 -6.70 -3.01
C VAL A 44 -0.78 -6.53 -3.04
N VAL A 45 -0.28 -5.83 -4.04
CA VAL A 45 1.08 -5.30 -4.05
C VAL A 45 1.02 -3.79 -3.86
N GLU A 46 1.82 -3.27 -2.94
CA GLU A 46 2.03 -1.84 -2.78
C GLU A 46 3.24 -1.41 -3.60
N ILE A 47 3.15 -0.24 -4.24
CA ILE A 47 4.21 0.37 -5.05
C ILE A 47 4.22 1.89 -4.91
N ASP A 48 5.42 2.47 -4.93
CA ASP A 48 5.65 3.92 -4.83
C ASP A 48 5.70 4.57 -6.21
N VAL A 49 4.87 5.59 -6.46
CA VAL A 49 4.74 6.22 -7.78
C VAL A 49 5.20 7.67 -7.79
N ARG A 50 6.07 7.99 -8.78
CA ARG A 50 6.57 9.34 -9.08
C ARG A 50 6.41 9.65 -10.58
N ARG A 51 6.56 10.93 -10.95
CA ARG A 51 6.40 11.40 -12.34
C ARG A 51 7.73 11.87 -12.92
N SER A 52 8.11 11.37 -14.09
CA SER A 52 9.29 11.82 -14.85
C SER A 52 9.16 13.25 -15.38
N ALA A 53 10.28 13.84 -15.84
CA ALA A 53 10.33 15.18 -16.42
C ALA A 53 9.43 15.34 -17.66
N ASP A 54 9.22 14.27 -18.42
CA ASP A 54 8.38 14.21 -19.60
C ASP A 54 6.97 13.64 -19.35
N GLY A 55 6.56 13.58 -18.07
CA GLY A 55 5.17 13.34 -17.64
C GLY A 55 4.74 11.88 -17.57
N GLN A 56 5.66 10.90 -17.61
CA GLN A 56 5.35 9.49 -17.42
C GLN A 56 5.54 9.07 -15.96
N PHE A 57 4.85 8.00 -15.52
CA PHE A 57 4.90 7.52 -14.14
C PHE A 57 5.88 6.35 -14.01
N PHE A 58 6.70 6.41 -12.95
CA PHE A 58 7.74 5.44 -12.63
C PHE A 58 7.74 5.07 -11.15
N LEU A 59 8.28 3.91 -10.82
CA LEU A 59 8.36 3.43 -9.45
C LEU A 59 9.65 3.89 -8.78
N CYS A 60 9.52 4.66 -7.69
CA CYS A 60 10.63 5.04 -6.82
C CYS A 60 10.10 5.54 -5.47
N HIS A 61 10.60 4.97 -4.36
CA HIS A 61 10.23 5.42 -3.03
C HIS A 61 10.91 6.73 -2.64
N ASP A 62 12.24 6.80 -2.78
CA ASP A 62 13.06 7.90 -2.27
C ASP A 62 12.92 9.16 -3.12
N ASP A 63 13.37 10.30 -2.58
CA ASP A 63 13.42 11.57 -3.30
C ASP A 63 14.44 11.56 -4.44
N THR A 64 15.46 10.68 -4.36
CA THR A 64 16.42 10.45 -5.42
C THR A 64 16.59 8.96 -5.72
N LEU A 65 17.14 8.65 -6.88
CA LEU A 65 17.42 7.28 -7.32
C LEU A 65 18.72 6.71 -6.73
N GLU A 66 19.42 7.45 -5.85
CA GLU A 66 20.78 7.10 -5.40
C GLU A 66 20.83 5.71 -4.75
N ARG A 67 19.93 5.43 -3.80
CA ARG A 67 19.93 4.15 -3.07
C ARG A 67 19.73 2.96 -4.00
N MET A 68 18.79 3.07 -4.94
CA MET A 68 18.41 1.97 -5.84
C MET A 68 19.25 1.87 -7.11
N THR A 69 19.90 2.94 -7.58
CA THR A 69 20.64 2.93 -8.85
C THR A 69 22.08 3.45 -8.74
N GLY A 70 22.41 4.17 -7.67
CA GLY A 70 23.68 4.90 -7.53
C GLY A 70 23.68 6.27 -8.22
N ILE A 71 22.54 6.74 -8.73
CA ILE A 71 22.41 8.04 -9.41
C ILE A 71 21.69 9.02 -8.47
N ASP A 72 22.40 10.04 -8.00
CA ASP A 72 21.84 11.09 -7.14
C ASP A 72 21.07 12.13 -8.00
N ARG A 73 19.92 11.71 -8.52
CA ARG A 73 18.96 12.54 -9.25
C ARG A 73 17.54 12.14 -8.88
N ALA A 74 16.65 13.12 -8.79
CA ALA A 74 15.23 12.88 -8.62
C ALA A 74 14.58 12.38 -9.92
N VAL A 75 13.58 11.50 -9.81
CA VAL A 75 12.79 10.99 -10.95
C VAL A 75 12.22 12.14 -11.80
N GLU A 76 11.75 13.19 -11.14
CA GLU A 76 11.12 14.37 -11.72
C GLU A 76 12.08 15.18 -12.61
N THR A 77 13.40 14.94 -12.52
CA THR A 77 14.44 15.61 -13.31
C THR A 77 14.94 14.79 -14.51
N MET A 78 14.42 13.57 -14.67
CA MET A 78 14.84 12.63 -15.72
C MET A 78 13.69 12.30 -16.66
N THR A 79 14.04 12.08 -17.92
CA THR A 79 13.09 11.61 -18.93
C THR A 79 12.80 10.11 -18.75
N ALA A 80 11.69 9.63 -19.29
CA ALA A 80 11.35 8.21 -19.32
C ALA A 80 12.48 7.36 -19.95
N ALA A 81 13.08 7.83 -21.03
CA ALA A 81 14.18 7.13 -21.70
C ALA A 81 15.44 7.00 -20.81
N GLU A 82 15.75 8.03 -20.01
CA GLU A 82 16.85 7.96 -19.04
C GLU A 82 16.52 6.95 -17.91
N LEU A 83 15.29 7.00 -17.37
CA LEU A 83 14.86 6.15 -16.25
C LEU A 83 14.86 4.66 -16.63
N THR A 84 14.29 4.30 -17.78
CA THR A 84 14.23 2.90 -18.26
C THR A 84 15.60 2.31 -18.57
N ALA A 85 16.63 3.14 -18.75
CA ALA A 85 18.00 2.67 -18.94
C ALA A 85 18.73 2.34 -17.64
N LEU A 86 18.22 2.78 -16.46
CA LEU A 86 18.90 2.62 -15.19
C LEU A 86 18.70 1.22 -14.60
N PRO A 87 19.79 0.47 -14.32
CA PRO A 87 19.72 -0.78 -13.60
C PRO A 87 19.45 -0.54 -12.12
N LEU A 88 18.67 -1.42 -11.50
CA LEU A 88 18.37 -1.39 -10.09
C LEU A 88 19.37 -2.22 -9.29
N ARG A 89 19.72 -1.76 -8.10
CA ARG A 89 20.40 -2.56 -7.08
C ARG A 89 19.42 -3.58 -6.50
N ASN A 90 19.96 -4.74 -6.14
CA ASN A 90 19.16 -5.80 -5.56
C ASN A 90 18.56 -5.40 -4.20
N ARG A 91 17.49 -6.06 -3.76
CA ARG A 91 16.81 -5.88 -2.48
C ARG A 91 16.40 -4.42 -2.25
N ASP A 92 16.70 -3.90 -1.06
CA ASP A 92 16.46 -2.52 -0.62
C ASP A 92 17.52 -1.52 -1.11
N GLY A 93 18.37 -1.91 -2.06
CA GLY A 93 19.40 -1.05 -2.64
C GLY A 93 20.61 -0.82 -1.73
N GLY A 94 21.19 0.38 -1.81
CA GLY A 94 22.41 0.73 -1.06
C GLY A 94 23.69 0.16 -1.68
N THR A 95 24.85 0.59 -1.17
CA THR A 95 26.16 0.22 -1.73
C THR A 95 26.54 -1.24 -1.54
N ASP A 96 25.92 -1.91 -0.57
CA ASP A 96 26.20 -3.31 -0.25
C ASP A 96 25.47 -4.29 -1.19
N ASN A 97 24.49 -3.79 -1.96
CA ASN A 97 23.74 -4.57 -2.94
C ASN A 97 24.22 -4.27 -4.37
N GLY A 98 24.54 -5.31 -5.13
CA GLY A 98 24.97 -5.21 -6.52
C GLY A 98 23.85 -4.80 -7.46
N LEU A 99 24.20 -4.20 -8.60
CA LEU A 99 23.27 -3.95 -9.69
C LEU A 99 22.78 -5.26 -10.31
N THR A 100 21.53 -5.26 -10.75
CA THR A 100 20.84 -6.38 -11.40
C THR A 100 20.53 -6.06 -12.87
N ASP A 101 19.88 -6.99 -13.55
CA ASP A 101 19.34 -6.76 -14.91
C ASP A 101 17.96 -6.05 -14.88
N GLU A 102 17.33 -5.93 -13.69
CA GLU A 102 16.09 -5.16 -13.52
C GLU A 102 16.35 -3.66 -13.74
N ARG A 103 15.33 -2.97 -14.27
CA ARG A 103 15.35 -1.55 -14.56
C ARG A 103 14.31 -0.81 -13.75
N VAL A 104 14.45 0.51 -13.61
CA VAL A 104 13.40 1.35 -13.04
C VAL A 104 12.11 1.13 -13.82
N ALA A 105 11.10 0.59 -13.16
CA ALA A 105 9.86 0.18 -13.79
C ALA A 105 8.92 1.38 -14.07
N SER A 106 8.30 1.40 -15.24
CA SER A 106 7.20 2.32 -15.50
C SER A 106 5.88 1.79 -14.93
N LEU A 107 4.98 2.69 -14.55
CA LEU A 107 3.63 2.31 -14.10
C LEU A 107 2.84 1.61 -15.22
N ALA A 108 3.12 1.93 -16.49
CA ALA A 108 2.52 1.24 -17.63
C ALA A 108 2.91 -0.24 -17.66
N ASP A 109 4.21 -0.56 -17.52
CA ASP A 109 4.69 -1.94 -17.48
C ASP A 109 4.11 -2.71 -16.28
N VAL A 110 3.96 -2.02 -15.13
CA VAL A 110 3.32 -2.61 -13.95
C VAL A 110 1.85 -2.93 -14.22
N PHE A 111 1.09 -2.03 -14.83
CA PHE A 111 -0.32 -2.28 -15.17
C PHE A 111 -0.49 -3.45 -16.15
N ASP A 112 0.41 -3.57 -17.12
CA ASP A 112 0.40 -4.69 -18.05
C ASP A 112 0.72 -6.02 -17.34
N LEU A 113 1.73 -6.02 -16.44
CA LEU A 113 2.12 -7.19 -15.67
C LEU A 113 1.03 -7.68 -14.71
N THR A 114 0.35 -6.76 -14.06
CA THR A 114 -0.58 -7.04 -12.93
C THR A 114 -2.03 -7.26 -13.36
N ARG A 115 -2.39 -6.94 -14.60
CA ARG A 115 -3.76 -6.97 -15.12
C ARG A 115 -4.46 -8.31 -14.80
N ASP A 116 -5.55 -8.24 -14.02
CA ASP A 116 -6.35 -9.37 -13.55
C ASP A 116 -5.59 -10.44 -12.74
N ARG A 117 -4.40 -10.09 -12.20
CA ARG A 117 -3.55 -11.03 -11.46
C ARG A 117 -3.36 -10.66 -9.98
N ILE A 118 -3.24 -9.38 -9.64
CA ILE A 118 -3.04 -8.89 -8.27
C ILE A 118 -3.64 -7.49 -8.16
N LEU A 119 -4.17 -7.12 -7.00
CA LEU A 119 -4.61 -5.75 -6.72
C LEU A 119 -3.39 -4.86 -6.42
N ILE A 120 -3.51 -3.55 -6.66
CA ILE A 120 -2.40 -2.61 -6.52
C ILE A 120 -2.78 -1.49 -5.57
N HIS A 121 -1.94 -1.26 -4.55
CA HIS A 121 -1.97 -0.05 -3.74
C HIS A 121 -0.94 0.94 -4.28
N LEU A 122 -1.39 2.14 -4.66
CA LEU A 122 -0.53 3.18 -5.21
C LEU A 122 -0.14 4.18 -4.11
N ASP A 123 1.10 4.07 -3.60
CA ASP A 123 1.65 5.08 -2.70
C ASP A 123 2.15 6.30 -3.50
N ILE A 124 1.32 7.32 -3.57
CA ILE A 124 1.56 8.56 -4.31
C ILE A 124 1.94 9.66 -3.34
N LYS A 125 3.22 10.02 -3.28
CA LYS A 125 3.75 11.00 -2.31
C LYS A 125 3.24 12.41 -2.57
N ASP A 126 3.16 12.81 -3.83
CA ASP A 126 2.60 14.10 -4.25
C ASP A 126 1.12 13.94 -4.62
N ARG A 127 0.22 14.34 -3.70
CA ARG A 127 -1.24 14.26 -3.91
C ARG A 127 -1.72 14.99 -5.17
N THR A 128 -0.96 15.95 -5.69
CA THR A 128 -1.34 16.68 -6.91
C THR A 128 -1.32 15.78 -8.15
N LEU A 129 -0.61 14.65 -8.09
CA LEU A 129 -0.55 13.65 -9.15
C LEU A 129 -1.74 12.67 -9.12
N ILE A 130 -2.49 12.58 -8.03
CA ILE A 130 -3.58 11.59 -7.88
C ILE A 130 -4.60 11.68 -9.03
N PRO A 131 -5.13 12.86 -9.42
CA PRO A 131 -6.09 12.95 -10.53
C PRO A 131 -5.49 12.49 -11.87
N GLU A 132 -4.21 12.80 -12.14
CA GLU A 132 -3.52 12.36 -13.36
C GLU A 132 -3.33 10.83 -13.38
N ILE A 133 -2.97 10.24 -12.25
CA ILE A 133 -2.78 8.79 -12.11
C ILE A 133 -4.12 8.05 -12.22
N ILE A 134 -5.19 8.60 -11.64
CA ILE A 134 -6.56 8.06 -11.82
C ILE A 134 -6.93 8.07 -13.31
N ALA A 135 -6.75 9.20 -14.00
CA ALA A 135 -7.04 9.30 -15.43
C ALA A 135 -6.19 8.32 -16.25
N PHE A 136 -4.91 8.12 -15.87
CA PHE A 136 -4.05 7.13 -16.48
C PHE A 136 -4.57 5.72 -16.26
N ALA A 137 -4.92 5.32 -15.03
CA ALA A 137 -5.47 4.00 -14.72
C ALA A 137 -6.79 3.73 -15.48
N GLN A 138 -7.67 4.75 -15.58
CA GLN A 138 -8.90 4.67 -16.38
C GLN A 138 -8.61 4.48 -17.87
N SER A 139 -7.60 5.18 -18.42
CA SER A 139 -7.21 5.03 -19.84
C SER A 139 -6.68 3.64 -20.17
N GLN A 140 -6.21 2.90 -19.15
CA GLN A 140 -5.71 1.54 -19.24
C GLN A 140 -6.74 0.48 -18.83
N ASP A 141 -7.99 0.86 -18.52
CA ASP A 141 -9.04 -0.04 -18.03
C ASP A 141 -8.64 -0.86 -16.78
N ILE A 142 -7.87 -0.26 -15.86
CA ILE A 142 -7.38 -0.91 -14.64
C ILE A 142 -7.80 -0.18 -13.34
N ASP A 143 -8.54 0.91 -13.44
CA ASP A 143 -8.96 1.79 -12.34
C ASP A 143 -9.71 1.06 -11.21
N GLN A 144 -10.39 -0.06 -11.49
CA GLN A 144 -11.06 -0.88 -10.47
C GLN A 144 -10.14 -1.91 -9.80
N GLN A 145 -8.90 -2.02 -10.26
CA GLN A 145 -7.88 -2.94 -9.72
C GLN A 145 -6.84 -2.20 -8.86
N VAL A 146 -6.81 -0.88 -8.94
CA VAL A 146 -5.92 -0.01 -8.17
C VAL A 146 -6.71 0.74 -7.10
N ASP A 147 -6.04 1.18 -6.06
CA ASP A 147 -6.52 2.19 -5.14
C ASP A 147 -5.57 3.38 -5.08
N VAL A 148 -6.06 4.47 -4.55
CA VAL A 148 -5.28 5.65 -4.16
C VAL A 148 -5.61 6.03 -2.73
N TRP A 149 -4.71 6.72 -2.05
CA TRP A 149 -4.90 7.10 -0.66
C TRP A 149 -4.73 8.59 -0.41
N HIS A 150 -5.32 9.08 0.67
CA HIS A 150 -5.07 10.42 1.21
C HIS A 150 -5.36 10.48 2.69
N THR A 151 -4.60 11.32 3.41
CA THR A 151 -4.85 11.60 4.83
C THR A 151 -6.14 12.40 4.98
N LEU A 152 -6.99 12.01 5.93
CA LEU A 152 -8.18 12.75 6.36
C LEU A 152 -7.92 13.31 7.76
N ALA A 153 -7.55 14.57 7.85
CA ALA A 153 -7.28 15.28 9.10
C ALA A 153 -8.20 16.49 9.28
N SER A 154 -8.89 16.94 8.21
CA SER A 154 -9.71 18.14 8.21
C SER A 154 -10.90 18.02 7.24
N THR A 155 -11.85 18.96 7.31
CA THR A 155 -12.93 19.09 6.33
C THR A 155 -12.43 19.47 4.95
N ASP A 156 -11.32 20.19 4.84
CA ASP A 156 -10.71 20.55 3.55
C ASP A 156 -10.20 19.28 2.83
N ASP A 157 -9.71 18.30 3.59
CA ASP A 157 -9.31 17.01 3.01
C ASP A 157 -10.53 16.24 2.48
N LEU A 158 -11.67 16.28 3.18
CA LEU A 158 -12.92 15.68 2.69
C LEU A 158 -13.35 16.29 1.35
N ASP A 159 -13.35 17.62 1.25
CA ASP A 159 -13.75 18.34 0.04
C ASP A 159 -12.79 18.03 -1.12
N TRP A 160 -11.49 17.99 -0.82
CA TRP A 160 -10.49 17.66 -1.82
C TRP A 160 -10.66 16.23 -2.33
N VAL A 161 -10.80 15.25 -1.43
CA VAL A 161 -10.99 13.83 -1.78
C VAL A 161 -12.31 13.64 -2.51
N GLY A 162 -13.38 14.29 -2.07
CA GLY A 162 -14.69 14.26 -2.73
C GLY A 162 -14.60 14.66 -4.20
N THR A 163 -13.86 15.73 -4.48
CA THR A 163 -13.71 16.30 -5.83
C THR A 163 -12.73 15.52 -6.70
N ASN A 164 -11.58 15.13 -6.13
CA ASN A 164 -10.43 14.66 -6.92
C ASN A 164 -10.32 13.12 -6.97
N VAL A 165 -11.05 12.40 -6.10
CA VAL A 165 -10.98 10.94 -6.03
C VAL A 165 -12.37 10.30 -6.14
N MET A 166 -13.29 10.60 -5.20
CA MET A 166 -14.58 9.91 -5.13
C MET A 166 -15.45 10.16 -6.36
N ALA A 167 -15.34 11.33 -6.98
CA ALA A 167 -16.03 11.65 -8.23
C ALA A 167 -15.64 10.73 -9.40
N HIS A 168 -14.49 10.09 -9.35
CA HIS A 168 -13.98 9.18 -10.38
C HIS A 168 -14.29 7.71 -10.11
N ASN A 169 -14.96 7.39 -8.99
CA ASN A 169 -15.35 6.03 -8.60
C ASN A 169 -14.19 5.01 -8.53
N VAL A 170 -12.99 5.48 -8.23
CA VAL A 170 -11.82 4.63 -7.98
C VAL A 170 -11.85 4.12 -6.54
N PRO A 171 -11.33 2.94 -6.21
CA PRO A 171 -11.11 2.51 -4.83
C PRO A 171 -10.25 3.53 -4.07
N PHE A 172 -10.66 3.87 -2.84
CA PHE A 172 -9.99 4.88 -2.03
C PHE A 172 -9.71 4.37 -0.62
N ILE A 173 -8.49 4.65 -0.15
CA ILE A 173 -8.04 4.39 1.22
C ILE A 173 -7.91 5.74 1.95
N ALA A 174 -8.68 5.89 3.03
CA ALA A 174 -8.50 7.01 3.94
C ALA A 174 -7.36 6.70 4.92
N LYS A 175 -6.40 7.59 5.09
CA LYS A 175 -5.36 7.48 6.10
C LYS A 175 -5.68 8.40 7.27
N THR A 176 -5.67 7.85 8.50
CA THR A 176 -5.98 8.60 9.71
C THR A 176 -5.15 8.12 10.90
N ARG A 177 -5.18 8.92 11.98
CA ARG A 177 -4.52 8.57 13.24
C ARG A 177 -5.50 8.67 14.41
N LEU A 178 -5.55 7.61 15.20
CA LEU A 178 -6.27 7.57 16.46
C LEU A 178 -5.30 7.83 17.62
N ASN A 179 -5.41 9.00 18.24
CA ASN A 179 -4.62 9.38 19.41
C ASN A 179 -5.51 10.11 20.43
N ALA A 180 -4.94 10.41 21.62
CA ALA A 180 -5.66 11.03 22.72
C ALA A 180 -6.13 12.48 22.46
N ALA A 181 -5.52 13.19 21.48
CA ALA A 181 -5.76 14.62 21.28
C ALA A 181 -6.95 14.92 20.36
N ASN A 182 -7.08 14.21 19.22
CA ASN A 182 -8.05 14.51 18.17
C ASN A 182 -8.57 13.27 17.43
N GLY A 183 -8.31 12.07 17.96
CA GLY A 183 -8.59 10.82 17.25
C GLY A 183 -10.05 10.62 16.88
N LEU A 184 -11.00 10.96 17.76
CA LEU A 184 -12.42 10.78 17.45
C LEU A 184 -12.92 11.72 16.35
N GLU A 185 -12.44 12.96 16.29
CA GLU A 185 -12.80 13.91 15.24
C GLU A 185 -12.33 13.40 13.86
N GLN A 186 -11.10 12.91 13.77
CA GLN A 186 -10.57 12.34 12.53
C GLN A 186 -11.31 11.06 12.11
N LEU A 187 -11.66 10.20 13.07
CA LEU A 187 -12.49 9.03 12.81
C LEU A 187 -13.86 9.40 12.26
N ASP A 188 -14.49 10.47 12.78
CA ASP A 188 -15.78 10.94 12.29
C ASP A 188 -15.71 11.45 10.84
N LEU A 189 -14.57 12.05 10.42
CA LEU A 189 -14.33 12.41 9.01
C LEU A 189 -14.30 11.16 8.12
N VAL A 190 -13.58 10.11 8.54
CA VAL A 190 -13.53 8.85 7.80
C VAL A 190 -14.91 8.22 7.68
N LEU A 191 -15.66 8.16 8.78
CA LEU A 191 -17.02 7.60 8.81
C LEU A 191 -18.01 8.42 7.95
N ALA A 192 -17.84 9.73 7.87
CA ALA A 192 -18.64 10.60 7.00
C ALA A 192 -18.37 10.32 5.51
N LEU A 193 -17.11 10.14 5.13
CA LEU A 193 -16.70 9.86 3.75
C LEU A 193 -17.06 8.43 3.31
N LYS A 194 -17.03 7.45 4.22
CA LYS A 194 -17.22 6.02 3.95
C LYS A 194 -16.30 5.49 2.85
N PRO A 195 -14.97 5.59 3.00
CA PRO A 195 -14.03 4.99 2.07
C PRO A 195 -14.15 3.46 2.08
N LEU A 196 -13.55 2.79 1.09
CA LEU A 196 -13.48 1.32 1.07
C LEU A 196 -12.64 0.78 2.24
N ILE A 197 -11.53 1.46 2.55
CA ILE A 197 -10.54 1.07 3.54
C ILE A 197 -10.13 2.30 4.34
N CYS A 198 -9.81 2.09 5.62
CA CYS A 198 -9.14 3.06 6.48
C CYS A 198 -7.79 2.50 6.94
N GLU A 199 -6.69 3.09 6.46
CA GLU A 199 -5.37 2.89 7.04
C GLU A 199 -5.29 3.70 8.33
N ILE A 200 -5.18 2.99 9.47
CA ILE A 200 -5.26 3.60 10.79
C ILE A 200 -3.93 3.50 11.54
N TYR A 201 -3.38 4.65 11.91
CA TYR A 201 -2.29 4.75 12.88
C TYR A 201 -2.84 4.98 14.27
N PHE A 202 -2.20 4.42 15.29
CA PHE A 202 -2.69 4.49 16.67
C PHE A 202 -1.56 4.48 17.69
N ASP A 203 -1.83 5.05 18.86
CA ASP A 203 -0.94 5.01 20.02
C ASP A 203 -1.23 3.78 20.90
N ARG A 204 -2.49 3.28 20.88
CA ARG A 204 -2.94 2.11 21.66
C ARG A 204 -3.91 1.27 20.84
N LEU A 205 -3.67 -0.05 20.78
CA LEU A 205 -4.54 -0.98 20.03
C LEU A 205 -5.94 -1.09 20.63
N GLU A 206 -6.06 -0.96 21.95
CA GLU A 206 -7.34 -1.01 22.67
C GLU A 206 -8.29 0.11 22.21
N ASP A 207 -7.75 1.28 21.82
CA ASP A 207 -8.55 2.38 21.31
C ASP A 207 -9.11 2.07 19.92
N VAL A 208 -8.33 1.37 19.08
CA VAL A 208 -8.81 0.85 17.78
C VAL A 208 -9.90 -0.19 17.99
N ALA A 209 -9.66 -1.18 18.85
CA ALA A 209 -10.62 -2.24 19.13
C ALA A 209 -11.96 -1.69 19.64
N ALA A 210 -11.93 -0.64 20.46
CA ALA A 210 -13.14 0.04 20.96
C ALA A 210 -13.95 0.70 19.83
N GLN A 211 -13.33 1.11 18.72
CA GLN A 211 -13.99 1.79 17.59
C GLN A 211 -14.26 0.85 16.40
N ALA A 212 -13.69 -0.36 16.38
CA ALA A 212 -13.74 -1.27 15.23
C ALA A 212 -15.17 -1.55 14.72
N HIS A 213 -16.13 -1.69 15.65
CA HIS A 213 -17.54 -1.90 15.31
C HIS A 213 -18.11 -0.78 14.42
N ARG A 214 -17.71 0.49 14.62
CA ARG A 214 -18.19 1.64 13.83
C ARG A 214 -17.74 1.54 12.37
N PHE A 215 -16.50 1.07 12.14
CA PHE A 215 -15.97 0.85 10.80
C PHE A 215 -16.65 -0.35 10.14
N HIS A 216 -16.78 -1.47 10.88
CA HIS A 216 -17.48 -2.64 10.39
C HIS A 216 -18.93 -2.34 9.97
N ASP A 217 -19.69 -1.63 10.81
CA ASP A 217 -21.08 -1.24 10.52
C ASP A 217 -21.19 -0.27 9.33
N ALA A 218 -20.15 0.51 9.08
CA ALA A 218 -20.04 1.37 7.91
C ALA A 218 -19.54 0.66 6.64
N GLY A 219 -19.13 -0.62 6.75
CA GLY A 219 -18.54 -1.40 5.65
C GLY A 219 -17.12 -0.97 5.28
N ILE A 220 -16.37 -0.40 6.24
CA ILE A 220 -15.00 0.09 6.05
C ILE A 220 -14.02 -0.94 6.62
N ALA A 221 -13.11 -1.46 5.79
CA ALA A 221 -12.03 -2.33 6.24
C ALA A 221 -10.95 -1.53 6.97
N LEU A 222 -10.37 -2.10 8.05
CA LEU A 222 -9.24 -1.48 8.75
C LEU A 222 -7.93 -2.06 8.26
N TRP A 223 -7.00 -1.18 7.93
CA TRP A 223 -5.64 -1.50 7.45
C TRP A 223 -4.60 -0.94 8.41
N VAL A 224 -3.53 -1.69 8.65
CA VAL A 224 -2.33 -1.25 9.37
C VAL A 224 -1.06 -1.68 8.66
N ASN A 225 0.03 -0.97 8.94
CA ASN A 225 1.37 -1.35 8.53
C ASN A 225 2.12 -1.99 9.70
N THR A 226 2.77 -3.14 9.45
CA THR A 226 3.68 -3.77 10.42
C THR A 226 5.15 -3.56 10.07
N LEU A 227 5.44 -2.77 9.03
CA LEU A 227 6.79 -2.36 8.63
C LEU A 227 7.55 -1.74 9.82
N ASP A 228 8.78 -2.16 10.05
CA ASP A 228 9.53 -1.77 11.25
C ASP A 228 9.64 -0.25 11.44
N ASP A 229 9.78 0.52 10.35
CA ASP A 229 9.98 1.97 10.38
C ASP A 229 8.68 2.80 10.53
N VAL A 230 7.51 2.21 10.19
CA VAL A 230 6.24 2.97 10.14
C VAL A 230 5.09 2.31 10.91
N SER A 231 5.37 1.27 11.68
CA SER A 231 4.38 0.56 12.49
C SER A 231 3.81 1.43 13.61
N SER A 232 2.62 1.07 14.09
CA SER A 232 1.98 1.70 15.24
C SER A 232 2.24 0.90 16.52
N ALA A 233 2.55 1.57 17.64
CA ALA A 233 2.61 1.00 18.99
C ALA A 233 3.52 -0.26 19.13
N GLY A 234 4.53 -0.41 18.27
CA GLY A 234 5.47 -1.53 18.31
C GLY A 234 4.96 -2.84 17.67
N PHE A 235 3.87 -2.80 16.91
CA PHE A 235 3.38 -3.93 16.11
C PHE A 235 4.20 -4.05 14.82
N THR A 236 5.45 -4.51 14.93
CA THR A 236 6.45 -4.54 13.85
C THR A 236 6.58 -5.93 13.22
N ASP A 237 7.13 -5.99 11.99
CA ASP A 237 7.45 -7.25 11.32
C ASP A 237 8.53 -8.03 12.08
N THR A 238 9.54 -7.34 12.63
CA THR A 238 10.54 -7.97 13.50
C THR A 238 9.91 -8.62 14.73
N ALA A 239 8.96 -7.98 15.40
CA ALA A 239 8.25 -8.56 16.52
C ALA A 239 7.33 -9.72 16.08
N ALA A 240 6.66 -9.60 14.94
CA ALA A 240 5.78 -10.63 14.39
C ALA A 240 6.53 -11.93 14.02
N ARG A 241 7.78 -11.84 13.57
CA ARG A 241 8.64 -13.01 13.34
C ARG A 241 8.97 -13.78 14.61
N ILE A 242 9.02 -13.11 15.76
CA ILE A 242 9.31 -13.72 17.06
C ILE A 242 8.02 -14.33 17.63
N ASP A 243 6.93 -13.56 17.65
CA ASP A 243 5.63 -13.99 18.19
C ASP A 243 4.48 -13.45 17.29
N PRO A 244 4.06 -14.24 16.29
CA PRO A 244 2.98 -13.85 15.39
C PRO A 244 1.64 -13.59 16.09
N ASP A 245 1.31 -14.32 17.18
CA ASP A 245 0.07 -14.12 17.93
C ASP A 245 0.08 -12.79 18.69
N ALA A 246 1.24 -12.40 19.23
CA ALA A 246 1.39 -11.13 19.95
C ALA A 246 1.28 -9.91 19.03
N VAL A 247 1.54 -10.07 17.72
CA VAL A 247 1.43 -8.99 16.74
C VAL A 247 0.22 -9.20 15.85
N TRP A 248 0.29 -10.07 14.86
CA TRP A 248 -0.80 -10.26 13.89
C TRP A 248 -2.08 -10.77 14.54
N GLY A 249 -1.98 -11.70 15.52
CA GLY A 249 -3.12 -12.21 16.26
C GLY A 249 -3.91 -11.11 16.96
N ARG A 250 -3.22 -10.26 17.70
CA ARG A 250 -3.84 -9.13 18.41
C ARG A 250 -4.44 -8.09 17.45
N LEU A 251 -3.76 -7.78 16.33
CA LEU A 251 -4.28 -6.87 15.32
C LEU A 251 -5.60 -7.39 14.72
N LEU A 252 -5.64 -8.66 14.34
CA LEU A 252 -6.85 -9.31 13.82
C LEU A 252 -7.99 -9.34 14.85
N ASP A 253 -7.68 -9.63 16.12
CA ASP A 253 -8.66 -9.64 17.20
C ASP A 253 -9.21 -8.24 17.53
N ALA A 254 -8.44 -7.19 17.21
CA ALA A 254 -8.87 -5.80 17.32
C ALA A 254 -9.71 -5.33 16.12
N GLY A 255 -9.96 -6.19 15.10
CA GLY A 255 -10.78 -5.88 13.93
C GLY A 255 -10.00 -5.42 12.71
N ILE A 256 -8.65 -5.49 12.74
CA ILE A 256 -7.84 -5.22 11.53
C ILE A 256 -8.08 -6.33 10.50
N SER A 257 -8.29 -5.96 9.24
CA SER A 257 -8.62 -6.87 8.15
C SER A 257 -7.77 -6.68 6.90
N ALA A 258 -6.73 -5.83 6.99
CA ALA A 258 -5.70 -5.65 5.97
C ALA A 258 -4.36 -5.29 6.64
N ILE A 259 -3.28 -5.96 6.26
CA ILE A 259 -1.94 -5.76 6.84
C ILE A 259 -0.91 -5.62 5.72
N GLN A 260 -0.21 -4.49 5.72
CA GLN A 260 0.97 -4.28 4.86
C GLN A 260 2.23 -4.67 5.63
N THR A 261 3.09 -5.46 5.00
CA THR A 261 4.22 -6.10 5.66
C THR A 261 5.35 -6.45 4.66
N ASP A 262 6.58 -6.47 5.12
CA ASP A 262 7.72 -7.06 4.43
C ASP A 262 7.78 -8.59 4.60
N GLU A 263 6.98 -9.15 5.52
CA GLU A 263 6.89 -10.57 5.85
C GLU A 263 5.62 -11.24 5.29
N ALA A 264 5.20 -10.86 4.07
CA ALA A 264 3.92 -11.24 3.48
C ALA A 264 3.69 -12.75 3.44
N MET A 265 4.70 -13.56 3.09
CA MET A 265 4.59 -15.02 3.10
C MET A 265 4.41 -15.57 4.53
N ALA A 266 5.12 -15.04 5.53
CA ALA A 266 4.99 -15.47 6.92
C ALA A 266 3.59 -15.15 7.46
N LEU A 267 3.04 -13.98 7.13
CA LEU A 267 1.67 -13.61 7.46
C LEU A 267 0.66 -14.57 6.81
N ARG A 268 0.80 -14.92 5.54
CA ARG A 268 -0.09 -15.89 4.86
C ARG A 268 -0.06 -17.26 5.52
N ILE A 269 1.11 -17.75 5.89
CA ILE A 269 1.25 -19.03 6.63
C ILE A 269 0.52 -18.94 7.96
N TYR A 270 0.72 -17.85 8.70
CA TYR A 270 0.04 -17.61 9.97
C TYR A 270 -1.49 -17.61 9.83
N LEU A 271 -2.03 -16.87 8.86
CA LEU A 271 -3.47 -16.80 8.59
C LEU A 271 -4.07 -18.18 8.24
N SER A 272 -3.35 -18.97 7.42
CA SER A 272 -3.78 -20.33 7.06
C SER A 272 -3.87 -21.26 8.27
N GLY A 273 -2.89 -21.18 9.19
CA GLY A 273 -2.90 -21.94 10.44
C GLY A 273 -4.04 -21.51 11.38
N ARG A 274 -4.35 -20.23 11.43
CA ARG A 274 -5.45 -19.69 12.26
C ARG A 274 -6.84 -20.15 11.77
N ARG A 275 -7.05 -20.28 10.45
CA ARG A 275 -8.28 -20.83 9.85
C ARG A 275 -8.53 -22.28 10.25
N THR A 276 -7.47 -23.08 10.27
CA THR A 276 -7.58 -24.52 10.57
C THR A 276 -7.95 -24.80 12.03
N ASN A 277 -7.71 -23.85 12.93
CA ASN A 277 -7.95 -23.95 14.37
C ASN A 277 -9.28 -23.33 14.83
N ARG A 278 -10.07 -22.73 13.91
CA ARG A 278 -11.43 -22.21 14.15
C ARG A 278 -12.47 -23.22 13.64
#